data_c283659d37c6c116750a33c0a73378a3
#
_entry.id   c283659d37c6c116750a33c0a73378a3
#
_cell.length_a   1.000
_cell.length_b   1.000
_cell.length_c   1.000
_cell.angle_alpha   90.00
_cell.angle_beta   90.00
_cell.angle_gamma   90.00
#
_symmetry.space_group_name_H-M   'P 1'
#
loop_
_entity.id
_entity.type
_entity.pdbx_description
1 polymer ?
#
loop_
_entity_poly.entity_id
_entity_poly.type
_entity_poly.pdbx_seq_one_letter_code
_entity_poly.pdbx_strand_id
1 'polypeptide(L)'
;MGDIKAVDGVNLKIRKGECLGLVGESGCGKTTLGKTILRLLKPTKGHIYFDVSEEIKQKVEKLEESRDSNSQKLQELERVYDLSNFGGKRLKKLRRRMQIVFQDPSSSLNPRMLIKDIVGEPLGVHGLAKGLAKRERVINLLERVGLSKDHLFRYPHEFSGGQRQRIAIARALATNPDFVILDEPTSALDVSVQAQILNLLQDLQKEFSLTYLFITHHLLVVEYISHRIAVMYLGKIVELADTKELFENALHPYTQALLSAIPIPDPEVRSHRTILKGDVPSPIDPPSGCVFRTRCSLATKECKERIPDLVSLGDGHYVACHRMDHK
;
A
#
# COMPACT_ATOMS: atom_id res chain seq x y z
N MET A 1 -21.89 1.36 20.42
CA MET A 1 -20.87 0.83 19.52
C MET A 1 -19.96 2.00 19.15
N GLY A 2 -18.63 1.87 19.31
CA GLY A 2 -17.71 2.95 18.92
C GLY A 2 -17.32 2.85 17.46
N ASP A 3 -17.03 3.98 16.82
CA ASP A 3 -16.54 4.03 15.44
C ASP A 3 -15.05 3.67 15.36
N ILE A 4 -14.68 2.79 14.44
CA ILE A 4 -13.28 2.42 14.20
C ILE A 4 -12.67 3.39 13.16
N LYS A 5 -11.69 4.19 13.58
CA LYS A 5 -10.90 5.05 12.69
C LYS A 5 -9.73 4.28 12.12
N ALA A 6 -10.00 3.36 11.19
CA ALA A 6 -8.96 2.51 10.60
C ALA A 6 -7.91 3.29 9.78
N VAL A 7 -8.29 4.44 9.22
CA VAL A 7 -7.43 5.42 8.53
C VAL A 7 -7.85 6.79 9.02
N ASP A 8 -6.95 7.53 9.66
CA ASP A 8 -7.26 8.80 10.32
C ASP A 8 -6.24 9.89 9.97
N GLY A 9 -6.63 10.78 9.04
CA GLY A 9 -5.81 11.92 8.61
C GLY A 9 -4.53 11.53 7.87
N VAL A 10 -4.55 10.47 7.06
CA VAL A 10 -3.40 10.05 6.24
C VAL A 10 -3.27 10.94 5.02
N ASN A 11 -2.14 11.64 4.92
CA ASN A 11 -1.69 12.33 3.72
C ASN A 11 -0.51 11.56 3.12
N LEU A 12 -0.69 11.01 1.92
CA LEU A 12 0.30 10.16 1.28
C LEU A 12 0.40 10.45 -0.22
N LYS A 13 1.62 10.69 -0.70
CA LYS A 13 1.91 10.91 -2.12
C LYS A 13 2.77 9.78 -2.64
N ILE A 14 2.29 9.09 -3.67
CA ILE A 14 2.99 8.03 -4.39
C ILE A 14 3.42 8.57 -5.75
N ARG A 15 4.72 8.51 -6.06
CA ARG A 15 5.28 9.00 -7.32
C ARG A 15 5.07 7.96 -8.43
N LYS A 16 4.92 8.42 -9.66
CA LYS A 16 4.82 7.50 -10.80
C LYS A 16 6.10 6.68 -10.95
N GLY A 17 5.96 5.37 -11.13
CA GLY A 17 7.09 4.45 -11.29
C GLY A 17 7.77 4.05 -9.98
N GLU A 18 7.38 4.62 -8.82
CA GLU A 18 7.96 4.19 -7.54
C GLU A 18 7.29 2.95 -6.96
N CYS A 19 8.02 2.25 -6.13
CA CYS A 19 7.49 1.31 -5.15
C CYS A 19 7.52 2.00 -3.78
N LEU A 20 6.35 2.34 -3.24
CA LEU A 20 6.20 2.85 -1.88
C LEU A 20 5.87 1.69 -0.95
N GLY A 21 6.75 1.41 0.01
CA GLY A 21 6.49 0.46 1.09
C GLY A 21 5.55 1.07 2.13
N LEU A 22 4.57 0.31 2.59
CA LEU A 22 3.71 0.67 3.71
C LEU A 22 3.83 -0.39 4.79
N VAL A 23 4.47 -0.03 5.90
CA VAL A 23 4.76 -0.96 6.98
C VAL A 23 4.09 -0.57 8.30
N GLY A 24 3.95 -1.53 9.19
CA GLY A 24 3.39 -1.34 10.54
C GLY A 24 2.81 -2.64 11.08
N GLU A 25 2.48 -2.65 12.37
CA GLU A 25 1.89 -3.83 13.04
C GLU A 25 0.56 -4.26 12.41
N SER A 26 0.18 -5.53 12.61
CA SER A 26 -1.12 -6.04 12.15
C SER A 26 -2.26 -5.22 12.75
N GLY A 27 -3.30 -4.96 11.93
CA GLY A 27 -4.46 -4.17 12.37
C GLY A 27 -4.28 -2.64 12.38
N CYS A 28 -3.11 -2.09 12.02
CA CYS A 28 -2.89 -0.63 12.04
C CYS A 28 -3.57 0.14 10.88
N GLY A 29 -4.27 -0.54 9.95
CA GLY A 29 -5.06 0.11 8.90
C GLY A 29 -4.50 0.03 7.48
N LYS A 30 -3.35 -0.62 7.24
CA LYS A 30 -2.67 -0.72 5.93
C LYS A 30 -3.57 -1.23 4.79
N THR A 31 -4.15 -2.41 4.98
CA THR A 31 -5.09 -3.02 4.03
C THR A 31 -6.33 -2.14 3.80
N THR A 32 -6.83 -1.49 4.85
CA THR A 32 -7.96 -0.55 4.76
C THR A 32 -7.60 0.66 3.91
N LEU A 33 -6.41 1.24 4.10
CA LEU A 33 -5.90 2.34 3.28
C LEU A 33 -5.80 1.90 1.80
N GLY A 34 -5.19 0.74 1.52
CA GLY A 34 -5.10 0.20 0.17
C GLY A 34 -6.47 0.01 -0.49
N LYS A 35 -7.42 -0.61 0.21
CA LYS A 35 -8.79 -0.80 -0.28
C LYS A 35 -9.52 0.53 -0.51
N THR A 36 -9.26 1.54 0.32
CA THR A 36 -9.85 2.88 0.18
C THR A 36 -9.30 3.60 -1.03
N ILE A 37 -7.98 3.55 -1.29
CA ILE A 37 -7.35 4.12 -2.48
C ILE A 37 -7.99 3.55 -3.76
N LEU A 38 -8.24 2.24 -3.82
CA LEU A 38 -8.90 1.58 -4.95
C LEU A 38 -10.41 1.77 -4.99
N ARG A 39 -10.98 2.51 -4.06
CA ARG A 39 -12.44 2.67 -3.93
C ARG A 39 -13.18 1.33 -3.83
N LEU A 40 -12.54 0.31 -3.21
CA LEU A 40 -13.21 -0.89 -2.73
C LEU A 40 -13.96 -0.60 -1.43
N LEU A 41 -13.41 0.31 -0.61
CA LEU A 41 -14.07 0.96 0.52
C LEU A 41 -14.27 2.44 0.19
N LYS A 42 -15.42 2.99 0.54
CA LYS A 42 -15.67 4.42 0.38
C LYS A 42 -15.01 5.16 1.55
N PRO A 43 -14.18 6.21 1.31
CA PRO A 43 -13.67 7.04 2.39
C PRO A 43 -14.81 7.77 3.08
N THR A 44 -14.72 7.93 4.40
CA THR A 44 -15.68 8.71 5.19
C THR A 44 -15.49 10.20 4.94
N LYS A 45 -14.22 10.63 4.87
CA LYS A 45 -13.78 12.01 4.55
C LYS A 45 -12.45 11.98 3.82
N GLY A 46 -12.07 13.11 3.19
CA GLY A 46 -10.81 13.28 2.48
C GLY A 46 -10.94 12.95 0.99
N HIS A 47 -9.87 13.20 0.28
CA HIS A 47 -9.79 13.18 -1.17
C HIS A 47 -8.77 12.17 -1.67
N ILE A 48 -8.99 11.60 -2.85
CA ILE A 48 -8.08 10.67 -3.50
C ILE A 48 -7.88 11.12 -4.94
N TYR A 49 -6.66 11.48 -5.29
CA TYR A 49 -6.28 11.91 -6.63
C TYR A 49 -5.40 10.87 -7.31
N PHE A 50 -5.65 10.59 -8.58
CA PHE A 50 -4.87 9.65 -9.38
C PHE A 50 -4.54 10.25 -10.73
N ASP A 51 -3.25 10.31 -11.08
CA ASP A 51 -2.73 10.82 -12.34
C ASP A 51 -3.21 12.27 -12.63
N VAL A 52 -3.11 13.11 -11.61
CA VAL A 52 -3.50 14.53 -11.64
C VAL A 52 -2.24 15.38 -11.62
N SER A 53 -2.17 16.41 -12.49
CA SER A 53 -1.02 17.32 -12.53
C SER A 53 -0.87 18.13 -11.24
N GLU A 54 0.37 18.49 -10.89
CA GLU A 54 0.66 19.30 -9.70
C GLU A 54 -0.07 20.66 -9.73
N GLU A 55 -0.24 21.26 -10.92
CA GLU A 55 -0.97 22.52 -11.08
C GLU A 55 -2.44 22.42 -10.61
N ILE A 56 -3.09 21.29 -10.93
CA ILE A 56 -4.47 21.05 -10.50
C ILE A 56 -4.54 20.80 -9.00
N LYS A 57 -3.60 20.03 -8.44
CA LYS A 57 -3.51 19.81 -7.00
C LYS A 57 -3.32 21.12 -6.24
N GLN A 58 -2.37 21.96 -6.65
CA GLN A 58 -2.15 23.27 -6.04
C GLN A 58 -3.37 24.19 -6.15
N LYS A 59 -4.13 24.11 -7.26
CA LYS A 59 -5.39 24.85 -7.38
C LYS A 59 -6.45 24.37 -6.39
N VAL A 60 -6.54 23.07 -6.18
CA VAL A 60 -7.47 22.49 -5.20
C VAL A 60 -7.05 22.92 -3.80
N GLU A 61 -5.79 22.71 -3.40
CA GLU A 61 -5.25 23.09 -2.09
C GLU A 61 -5.49 24.59 -1.78
N LYS A 62 -5.20 25.48 -2.73
CA LYS A 62 -5.46 26.93 -2.57
C LYS A 62 -6.94 27.25 -2.40
N LEU A 63 -7.85 26.53 -3.08
CA LEU A 63 -9.28 26.73 -2.94
C LEU A 63 -9.84 26.15 -1.63
N GLU A 64 -9.24 25.07 -1.12
CA GLU A 64 -9.57 24.51 0.20
C GLU A 64 -9.11 25.42 1.34
N GLU A 65 -7.91 26.02 1.24
CA GLU A 65 -7.35 26.96 2.22
C GLU A 65 -8.09 28.31 2.22
N SER A 66 -8.55 28.76 1.06
CA SER A 66 -9.42 29.94 0.99
C SER A 66 -10.76 29.55 1.61
N ARG A 67 -11.20 30.30 2.67
CA ARG A 67 -12.51 30.11 3.35
C ARG A 67 -13.73 29.97 2.44
N ASP A 68 -13.54 29.91 1.15
CA ASP A 68 -14.48 29.75 0.05
C ASP A 68 -14.61 28.28 -0.36
N SER A 69 -14.60 27.39 0.65
CA SER A 69 -14.73 25.93 0.45
C SER A 69 -16.02 25.48 -0.27
N ASN A 70 -16.96 26.39 -0.48
CA ASN A 70 -18.19 26.21 -1.28
C ASN A 70 -18.11 26.79 -2.70
N SER A 71 -16.92 27.16 -3.19
CA SER A 71 -16.81 27.71 -4.55
C SER A 71 -17.25 26.65 -5.58
N GLN A 72 -18.10 27.04 -6.53
CA GLN A 72 -18.50 26.17 -7.66
C GLN A 72 -17.27 25.55 -8.35
N LYS A 73 -16.17 26.29 -8.40
CA LYS A 73 -14.92 25.89 -9.03
C LYS A 73 -14.22 24.74 -8.28
N LEU A 74 -14.23 24.75 -6.92
CA LEU A 74 -13.71 23.64 -6.12
C LEU A 74 -14.56 22.39 -6.35
N GLN A 75 -15.88 22.50 -6.27
CA GLN A 75 -16.80 21.39 -6.52
C GLN A 75 -16.65 20.79 -7.92
N GLU A 76 -16.40 21.61 -8.94
CA GLU A 76 -16.13 21.14 -10.31
C GLU A 76 -14.80 20.35 -10.38
N LEU A 77 -13.72 20.86 -9.76
CA LEU A 77 -12.42 20.17 -9.73
C LEU A 77 -12.52 18.86 -8.97
N GLU A 78 -13.12 18.82 -7.80
CA GLU A 78 -13.36 17.60 -7.04
C GLU A 78 -14.19 16.59 -7.83
N ARG A 79 -15.28 17.05 -8.45
CA ARG A 79 -16.11 16.19 -9.30
C ARG A 79 -15.33 15.56 -10.45
N VAL A 80 -14.34 16.26 -11.00
CA VAL A 80 -13.54 15.78 -12.14
C VAL A 80 -12.37 14.90 -11.70
N TYR A 81 -11.69 15.23 -10.62
CA TYR A 81 -10.40 14.64 -10.27
C TYR A 81 -10.41 13.81 -8.99
N ASP A 82 -11.32 14.07 -8.05
CA ASP A 82 -11.38 13.32 -6.80
C ASP A 82 -12.09 11.98 -6.98
N LEU A 83 -11.34 10.90 -6.81
CA LEU A 83 -11.83 9.53 -6.91
C LEU A 83 -12.88 9.19 -5.85
N SER A 84 -12.90 9.91 -4.71
CA SER A 84 -13.88 9.69 -3.64
C SER A 84 -15.31 9.88 -4.15
N ASN A 85 -15.49 10.68 -5.19
CA ASN A 85 -16.76 11.02 -5.83
C ASN A 85 -17.11 10.14 -7.05
N PHE A 86 -16.20 9.22 -7.46
CA PHE A 86 -16.44 8.41 -8.66
C PHE A 86 -17.45 7.27 -8.38
N GLY A 87 -18.31 7.00 -9.37
CA GLY A 87 -19.24 5.89 -9.38
C GLY A 87 -19.45 5.33 -10.79
N GLY A 88 -20.18 4.22 -10.89
CA GLY A 88 -20.62 3.63 -12.16
C GLY A 88 -19.50 3.42 -13.19
N LYS A 89 -19.70 3.92 -14.40
CA LYS A 89 -18.77 3.76 -15.53
C LYS A 89 -17.39 4.41 -15.27
N ARG A 90 -17.34 5.56 -14.56
CA ARG A 90 -16.06 6.21 -14.23
C ARG A 90 -15.21 5.38 -13.30
N LEU A 91 -15.81 4.83 -12.23
CA LEU A 91 -15.12 3.95 -11.31
C LEU A 91 -14.66 2.65 -12.00
N LYS A 92 -15.47 2.09 -12.92
CA LYS A 92 -15.07 0.94 -13.72
C LYS A 92 -13.87 1.25 -14.61
N LYS A 93 -13.82 2.43 -15.25
CA LYS A 93 -12.67 2.87 -16.07
C LYS A 93 -11.41 3.05 -15.21
N LEU A 94 -11.55 3.61 -14.00
CA LEU A 94 -10.46 3.77 -13.06
C LEU A 94 -9.89 2.42 -12.63
N ARG A 95 -10.74 1.47 -12.23
CA ARG A 95 -10.33 0.13 -11.81
C ARG A 95 -9.58 -0.67 -12.88
N ARG A 96 -9.68 -0.29 -14.15
CA ARG A 96 -8.81 -0.82 -15.20
C ARG A 96 -7.35 -0.40 -15.00
N ARG A 97 -7.10 0.85 -14.53
CA ARG A 97 -5.78 1.43 -14.34
C ARG A 97 -5.16 1.14 -12.97
N MET A 98 -5.98 0.74 -12.01
CA MET A 98 -5.57 0.47 -10.64
C MET A 98 -6.01 -0.93 -10.24
N GLN A 99 -5.06 -1.77 -9.82
CA GLN A 99 -5.31 -3.18 -9.50
C GLN A 99 -4.79 -3.53 -8.10
N ILE A 100 -5.18 -4.71 -7.61
CA ILE A 100 -4.72 -5.24 -6.31
C ILE A 100 -4.37 -6.71 -6.44
N VAL A 101 -3.27 -7.08 -5.77
CA VAL A 101 -2.93 -8.46 -5.43
C VAL A 101 -3.20 -8.61 -3.94
N PHE A 102 -4.11 -9.51 -3.58
CA PHE A 102 -4.53 -9.73 -2.19
C PHE A 102 -3.55 -10.63 -1.43
N GLN A 103 -3.57 -10.55 -0.12
CA GLN A 103 -2.72 -11.26 0.82
C GLN A 103 -2.75 -12.79 0.65
N ASP A 104 -3.93 -13.37 0.49
CA ASP A 104 -4.10 -14.81 0.30
C ASP A 104 -4.56 -15.11 -1.14
N PRO A 105 -3.68 -15.68 -1.97
CA PRO A 105 -4.04 -16.08 -3.32
C PRO A 105 -5.08 -17.19 -3.33
N SER A 106 -5.16 -18.05 -2.30
CA SER A 106 -6.09 -19.16 -2.25
C SER A 106 -7.53 -18.67 -2.13
N SER A 107 -7.78 -17.65 -1.31
CA SER A 107 -9.10 -17.05 -1.17
C SER A 107 -9.45 -16.07 -2.30
N SER A 108 -8.45 -15.53 -2.99
CA SER A 108 -8.65 -14.54 -4.06
C SER A 108 -8.90 -15.16 -5.44
N LEU A 109 -8.54 -16.42 -5.64
CA LEU A 109 -8.77 -17.17 -6.89
C LEU A 109 -9.97 -18.08 -6.73
N ASN A 110 -10.95 -17.99 -7.64
CA ASN A 110 -12.11 -18.86 -7.60
C ASN A 110 -11.69 -20.32 -7.89
N PRO A 111 -11.81 -21.25 -6.93
CA PRO A 111 -11.31 -22.63 -7.09
C PRO A 111 -12.07 -23.45 -8.14
N ARG A 112 -13.22 -22.97 -8.61
CA ARG A 112 -14.07 -23.65 -9.63
C ARG A 112 -13.81 -23.12 -11.04
N MET A 113 -12.93 -22.14 -11.21
CA MET A 113 -12.59 -21.58 -12.52
C MET A 113 -11.23 -22.09 -13.00
N LEU A 114 -11.10 -22.29 -14.30
CA LEU A 114 -9.81 -22.60 -14.93
C LEU A 114 -8.89 -21.35 -14.90
N ILE A 115 -7.59 -21.57 -14.90
CA ILE A 115 -6.61 -20.46 -14.88
C ILE A 115 -6.81 -19.48 -16.05
N LYS A 116 -7.11 -20.00 -17.26
CA LYS A 116 -7.42 -19.16 -18.44
C LYS A 116 -8.59 -18.20 -18.18
N ASP A 117 -9.57 -18.63 -17.42
CA ASP A 117 -10.77 -17.83 -17.13
C ASP A 117 -10.50 -16.83 -16.00
N ILE A 118 -9.75 -17.22 -14.97
CA ILE A 118 -9.34 -16.35 -13.87
C ILE A 118 -8.47 -15.19 -14.37
N VAL A 119 -7.39 -15.47 -15.12
CA VAL A 119 -6.49 -14.42 -15.66
C VAL A 119 -7.17 -13.63 -16.76
N GLY A 120 -8.06 -14.29 -17.53
CA GLY A 120 -8.80 -13.64 -18.60
C GLY A 120 -10.05 -12.87 -18.17
N GLU A 121 -10.53 -13.01 -16.93
CA GLU A 121 -11.73 -12.34 -16.44
C GLU A 121 -11.66 -10.81 -16.57
N PRO A 122 -10.57 -10.12 -16.12
CA PRO A 122 -10.45 -8.68 -16.26
C PRO A 122 -10.49 -8.22 -17.73
N LEU A 123 -9.94 -9.01 -18.65
CA LEU A 123 -9.98 -8.71 -20.09
C LEU A 123 -11.41 -8.67 -20.61
N GLY A 124 -12.24 -9.63 -20.19
CA GLY A 124 -13.66 -9.68 -20.54
C GLY A 124 -14.49 -8.57 -19.90
N VAL A 125 -14.31 -8.35 -18.59
CA VAL A 125 -15.03 -7.31 -17.83
C VAL A 125 -14.80 -5.92 -18.38
N HIS A 126 -13.57 -5.63 -18.82
CA HIS A 126 -13.21 -4.34 -19.40
C HIS A 126 -13.30 -4.29 -20.93
N GLY A 127 -13.70 -5.36 -21.58
CA GLY A 127 -13.86 -5.42 -23.04
C GLY A 127 -12.55 -5.28 -23.82
N LEU A 128 -11.42 -5.74 -23.24
CA LEU A 128 -10.08 -5.53 -23.81
C LEU A 128 -9.68 -6.60 -24.83
N ALA A 129 -10.19 -7.81 -24.69
CA ALA A 129 -9.94 -8.90 -25.62
C ALA A 129 -11.06 -9.94 -25.56
N LYS A 130 -11.31 -10.66 -26.67
CA LYS A 130 -12.28 -11.76 -26.80
C LYS A 130 -11.69 -12.89 -27.65
N GLY A 131 -12.25 -14.10 -27.52
CA GLY A 131 -11.88 -15.25 -28.36
C GLY A 131 -10.38 -15.57 -28.32
N LEU A 132 -9.77 -15.78 -29.48
CA LEU A 132 -8.36 -16.14 -29.62
C LEU A 132 -7.41 -15.06 -29.06
N ALA A 133 -7.69 -13.79 -29.31
CA ALA A 133 -6.86 -12.69 -28.78
C ALA A 133 -6.84 -12.64 -27.25
N LYS A 134 -7.96 -12.98 -26.57
CA LYS A 134 -8.00 -13.13 -25.13
C LYS A 134 -7.09 -14.27 -24.67
N ARG A 135 -7.15 -15.43 -25.35
CA ARG A 135 -6.34 -16.61 -25.03
C ARG A 135 -4.85 -16.32 -25.18
N GLU A 136 -4.42 -15.71 -26.28
CA GLU A 136 -3.03 -15.36 -26.53
C GLU A 136 -2.50 -14.38 -25.46
N ARG A 137 -3.30 -13.39 -25.10
CA ARG A 137 -2.94 -12.44 -24.05
C ARG A 137 -2.78 -13.11 -22.68
N VAL A 138 -3.64 -14.07 -22.35
CA VAL A 138 -3.52 -14.87 -21.11
C VAL A 138 -2.26 -15.73 -21.14
N ILE A 139 -1.92 -16.38 -22.26
CA ILE A 139 -0.70 -17.16 -22.41
C ILE A 139 0.52 -16.28 -22.15
N ASN A 140 0.60 -15.13 -22.82
CA ASN A 140 1.71 -14.19 -22.64
C ASN A 140 1.86 -13.72 -21.18
N LEU A 141 0.74 -13.44 -20.49
CA LEU A 141 0.77 -13.04 -19.08
C LEU A 141 1.27 -14.18 -18.17
N LEU A 142 0.89 -15.41 -18.42
CA LEU A 142 1.36 -16.59 -17.66
C LEU A 142 2.86 -16.80 -17.87
N GLU A 143 3.34 -16.72 -19.10
CA GLU A 143 4.77 -16.86 -19.43
C GLU A 143 5.60 -15.77 -18.75
N ARG A 144 5.13 -14.52 -18.70
CA ARG A 144 5.81 -13.42 -18.01
C ARG A 144 5.93 -13.62 -16.50
N VAL A 145 5.00 -14.33 -15.88
CA VAL A 145 5.13 -14.69 -14.47
C VAL A 145 5.81 -16.05 -14.25
N GLY A 146 6.43 -16.64 -15.31
CA GLY A 146 7.16 -17.89 -15.24
C GLY A 146 6.28 -19.15 -15.15
N LEU A 147 5.08 -19.10 -15.73
CA LEU A 147 4.16 -20.24 -15.83
C LEU A 147 4.02 -20.70 -17.28
N SER A 148 3.81 -22.02 -17.49
CA SER A 148 3.64 -22.60 -18.82
C SER A 148 2.23 -22.38 -19.38
N LYS A 149 2.11 -22.32 -20.71
CA LYS A 149 0.83 -22.35 -21.43
C LYS A 149 -0.05 -23.56 -21.11
N ASP A 150 0.58 -24.68 -20.73
CA ASP A 150 -0.14 -25.91 -20.36
C ASP A 150 -0.95 -25.75 -19.07
N HIS A 151 -0.67 -24.71 -18.29
CA HIS A 151 -1.41 -24.38 -17.08
C HIS A 151 -2.78 -23.75 -17.33
N LEU A 152 -3.12 -23.38 -18.57
CA LEU A 152 -4.39 -22.72 -18.92
C LEU A 152 -5.64 -23.48 -18.47
N PHE A 153 -5.59 -24.82 -18.57
CA PHE A 153 -6.73 -25.70 -18.34
C PHE A 153 -6.72 -26.37 -16.96
N ARG A 154 -5.84 -25.92 -16.06
CA ARG A 154 -5.78 -26.37 -14.68
C ARG A 154 -6.61 -25.49 -13.76
N TYR A 155 -6.92 -26.03 -12.58
CA TYR A 155 -7.60 -25.33 -11.50
C TYR A 155 -6.60 -24.80 -10.46
N PRO A 156 -6.95 -23.77 -9.67
CA PRO A 156 -6.05 -23.21 -8.66
C PRO A 156 -5.51 -24.22 -7.63
N HIS A 157 -6.28 -25.21 -7.24
CA HIS A 157 -5.88 -26.23 -6.26
C HIS A 157 -4.74 -27.15 -6.75
N GLU A 158 -4.48 -27.19 -8.07
CA GLU A 158 -3.39 -27.97 -8.67
C GLU A 158 -2.03 -27.27 -8.61
N PHE A 159 -1.94 -26.07 -8.00
CA PHE A 159 -0.76 -25.22 -7.96
C PHE A 159 -0.22 -25.06 -6.55
N SER A 160 1.10 -24.88 -6.42
CA SER A 160 1.74 -24.48 -5.17
C SER A 160 1.33 -23.05 -4.76
N GLY A 161 1.58 -22.66 -3.51
CA GLY A 161 1.31 -21.30 -3.01
C GLY A 161 1.97 -20.21 -3.86
N GLY A 162 3.25 -20.37 -4.19
CA GLY A 162 3.98 -19.44 -5.04
C GLY A 162 3.47 -19.38 -6.48
N GLN A 163 3.04 -20.51 -7.04
CA GLN A 163 2.41 -20.52 -8.36
C GLN A 163 1.04 -19.84 -8.36
N ARG A 164 0.22 -20.04 -7.32
CA ARG A 164 -1.05 -19.30 -7.14
C ARG A 164 -0.81 -17.80 -7.02
N GLN A 165 0.25 -17.38 -6.33
CA GLN A 165 0.63 -15.97 -6.25
C GLN A 165 1.01 -15.39 -7.62
N ARG A 166 1.77 -16.14 -8.44
CA ARG A 166 2.09 -15.75 -9.82
C ARG A 166 0.83 -15.61 -10.68
N ILE A 167 -0.17 -16.48 -10.51
CA ILE A 167 -1.46 -16.39 -11.20
C ILE A 167 -2.23 -15.12 -10.75
N ALA A 168 -2.23 -14.79 -9.46
CA ALA A 168 -2.86 -13.58 -8.94
C ALA A 168 -2.19 -12.31 -9.49
N ILE A 169 -0.86 -12.31 -9.61
CA ILE A 169 -0.09 -11.23 -10.24
C ILE A 169 -0.45 -11.12 -11.73
N ALA A 170 -0.46 -12.23 -12.48
CA ALA A 170 -0.85 -12.24 -13.90
C ALA A 170 -2.26 -11.69 -14.12
N ARG A 171 -3.21 -12.04 -13.24
CA ARG A 171 -4.58 -11.51 -13.27
C ARG A 171 -4.60 -10.00 -13.07
N ALA A 172 -3.84 -9.47 -12.10
CA ALA A 172 -3.77 -8.04 -11.85
C ALA A 172 -3.16 -7.27 -13.05
N LEU A 173 -2.19 -7.85 -13.74
CA LEU A 173 -1.56 -7.24 -14.92
C LEU A 173 -2.43 -7.31 -16.20
N ALA A 174 -3.48 -8.10 -16.23
CA ALA A 174 -4.27 -8.35 -17.43
C ALA A 174 -4.87 -7.07 -18.06
N THR A 175 -5.14 -6.05 -17.27
CA THR A 175 -5.70 -4.77 -17.73
C THR A 175 -4.64 -3.75 -18.16
N ASN A 176 -3.33 -4.06 -18.07
CA ASN A 176 -2.22 -3.13 -18.18
C ASN A 176 -2.42 -1.93 -17.23
N PRO A 177 -2.39 -2.15 -15.92
CA PRO A 177 -2.60 -1.08 -14.94
C PRO A 177 -1.39 -0.14 -14.88
N ASP A 178 -1.61 1.09 -14.42
CA ASP A 178 -0.54 2.03 -14.08
C ASP A 178 -0.11 1.89 -12.60
N PHE A 179 -1.03 1.41 -11.75
CA PHE A 179 -0.85 1.31 -10.31
C PHE A 179 -1.35 -0.03 -9.78
N VAL A 180 -0.53 -0.68 -8.96
CA VAL A 180 -0.89 -1.96 -8.33
C VAL A 180 -0.62 -1.89 -6.83
N ILE A 181 -1.63 -2.23 -6.04
CA ILE A 181 -1.48 -2.47 -4.60
C ILE A 181 -1.13 -3.93 -4.39
N LEU A 182 -0.05 -4.18 -3.67
CA LEU A 182 0.44 -5.49 -3.29
C LEU A 182 0.22 -5.65 -1.79
N ASP A 183 -0.91 -6.28 -1.41
CA ASP A 183 -1.30 -6.42 0.00
C ASP A 183 -0.73 -7.73 0.56
N GLU A 184 0.38 -7.64 1.29
CA GLU A 184 1.13 -8.76 1.85
C GLU A 184 1.41 -9.90 0.85
N PRO A 185 1.96 -9.62 -0.35
CA PRO A 185 1.99 -10.57 -1.46
C PRO A 185 2.91 -11.78 -1.23
N THR A 186 3.67 -11.82 -0.15
CA THR A 186 4.65 -12.87 0.14
C THR A 186 4.50 -13.48 1.54
N SER A 187 3.52 -13.05 2.35
CA SER A 187 3.39 -13.44 3.76
C SER A 187 3.10 -14.94 3.98
N ALA A 188 2.47 -15.59 3.00
CA ALA A 188 2.09 -17.01 3.07
C ALA A 188 3.08 -17.94 2.34
N LEU A 189 4.28 -17.44 1.98
CA LEU A 189 5.27 -18.16 1.19
C LEU A 189 6.54 -18.43 1.99
N ASP A 190 7.21 -19.53 1.68
CA ASP A 190 8.56 -19.79 2.20
C ASP A 190 9.58 -18.77 1.67
N VAL A 191 10.71 -18.63 2.37
CA VAL A 191 11.73 -17.59 2.12
C VAL A 191 12.27 -17.64 0.68
N SER A 192 12.48 -18.85 0.12
CA SER A 192 13.03 -19.01 -1.21
C SER A 192 12.04 -18.58 -2.30
N VAL A 193 10.77 -18.94 -2.16
CA VAL A 193 9.70 -18.52 -3.07
C VAL A 193 9.40 -17.04 -2.89
N GLN A 194 9.46 -16.50 -1.68
CA GLN A 194 9.34 -15.07 -1.40
C GLN A 194 10.35 -14.25 -2.22
N ALA A 195 11.64 -14.63 -2.18
CA ALA A 195 12.67 -13.96 -2.96
C ALA A 195 12.39 -14.00 -4.48
N GLN A 196 11.92 -15.13 -5.00
CA GLN A 196 11.53 -15.25 -6.40
C GLN A 196 10.36 -14.34 -6.79
N ILE A 197 9.35 -14.19 -5.92
CA ILE A 197 8.22 -13.29 -6.17
C ILE A 197 8.67 -11.81 -6.10
N LEU A 198 9.56 -11.44 -5.19
CA LEU A 198 10.08 -10.09 -5.11
C LEU A 198 10.87 -9.71 -6.36
N ASN A 199 11.76 -10.58 -6.83
CA ASN A 199 12.49 -10.37 -8.09
C ASN A 199 11.52 -10.23 -9.28
N LEU A 200 10.55 -11.14 -9.39
CA LEU A 200 9.51 -11.05 -10.42
C LEU A 200 8.77 -9.70 -10.39
N LEU A 201 8.39 -9.20 -9.21
CA LEU A 201 7.70 -7.92 -9.06
C LEU A 201 8.59 -6.74 -9.51
N GLN A 202 9.90 -6.77 -9.20
CA GLN A 202 10.85 -5.75 -9.67
C GLN A 202 11.02 -5.77 -11.19
N ASP A 203 11.11 -6.96 -11.79
CA ASP A 203 11.23 -7.10 -13.24
C ASP A 203 9.97 -6.60 -13.95
N LEU A 204 8.79 -6.98 -13.45
CA LEU A 204 7.51 -6.50 -13.97
C LEU A 204 7.34 -4.99 -13.78
N GLN A 205 7.82 -4.42 -12.67
CA GLN A 205 7.80 -2.98 -12.43
C GLN A 205 8.57 -2.23 -13.50
N LYS A 206 9.79 -2.69 -13.81
CA LYS A 206 10.65 -2.10 -14.85
C LYS A 206 10.03 -2.27 -16.24
N GLU A 207 9.59 -3.48 -16.58
CA GLU A 207 9.05 -3.81 -17.89
C GLU A 207 7.79 -3.02 -18.24
N PHE A 208 6.85 -2.91 -17.28
CA PHE A 208 5.57 -2.24 -17.48
C PHE A 208 5.51 -0.81 -16.92
N SER A 209 6.62 -0.28 -16.38
CA SER A 209 6.68 1.03 -15.71
C SER A 209 5.62 1.19 -14.62
N LEU A 210 5.40 0.15 -13.82
CA LEU A 210 4.35 0.11 -12.80
C LEU A 210 4.70 0.96 -11.59
N THR A 211 3.67 1.51 -10.99
CA THR A 211 3.74 2.13 -9.67
C THR A 211 3.16 1.15 -8.65
N TYR A 212 3.88 0.94 -7.53
CA TYR A 212 3.45 0.02 -6.48
C TYR A 212 3.17 0.72 -5.15
N LEU A 213 2.12 0.28 -4.47
CA LEU A 213 1.99 0.39 -3.02
C LEU A 213 2.18 -1.02 -2.44
N PHE A 214 3.34 -1.25 -1.82
CA PHE A 214 3.70 -2.54 -1.25
C PHE A 214 3.41 -2.56 0.25
N ILE A 215 2.38 -3.30 0.65
CA ILE A 215 1.95 -3.41 2.04
C ILE A 215 2.53 -4.67 2.65
N THR A 216 3.21 -4.54 3.79
CA THR A 216 3.72 -5.69 4.56
C THR A 216 4.00 -5.28 6.01
N HIS A 217 4.21 -6.29 6.86
CA HIS A 217 4.77 -6.11 8.20
C HIS A 217 6.25 -6.52 8.28
N HIS A 218 6.84 -7.03 7.19
CA HIS A 218 8.23 -7.47 7.11
C HIS A 218 9.14 -6.34 6.60
N LEU A 219 9.95 -5.76 7.48
CA LEU A 219 10.84 -4.63 7.16
C LEU A 219 11.92 -4.99 6.13
N LEU A 220 12.56 -6.16 6.24
CA LEU A 220 13.58 -6.60 5.27
C LEU A 220 13.02 -6.74 3.84
N VAL A 221 11.73 -7.07 3.70
CA VAL A 221 11.09 -7.16 2.40
C VAL A 221 10.93 -5.78 1.75
N VAL A 222 10.50 -4.78 2.52
CA VAL A 222 10.36 -3.42 1.97
C VAL A 222 11.71 -2.76 1.74
N GLU A 223 12.72 -3.04 2.55
CA GLU A 223 14.10 -2.61 2.30
C GLU A 223 14.57 -3.03 0.91
N TYR A 224 14.26 -4.28 0.53
CA TYR A 224 14.68 -4.85 -0.76
C TYR A 224 13.96 -4.27 -1.97
N ILE A 225 12.64 -3.99 -1.87
CA ILE A 225 11.82 -3.66 -3.04
C ILE A 225 11.44 -2.17 -3.12
N SER A 226 11.41 -1.45 -2.00
CA SER A 226 10.83 -0.11 -1.95
C SER A 226 11.84 1.00 -2.16
N HIS A 227 11.41 2.09 -2.81
CA HIS A 227 12.19 3.32 -2.94
C HIS A 227 12.03 4.21 -1.72
N ARG A 228 10.81 4.29 -1.20
CA ARG A 228 10.43 5.01 0.02
C ARG A 228 9.57 4.12 0.89
N ILE A 229 9.58 4.39 2.19
CA ILE A 229 8.79 3.63 3.16
C ILE A 229 7.96 4.60 4.01
N ALA A 230 6.66 4.31 4.11
CA ALA A 230 5.73 4.93 5.05
C ALA A 230 5.47 3.97 6.21
N VAL A 231 5.69 4.43 7.43
CA VAL A 231 5.43 3.66 8.66
C VAL A 231 4.07 4.07 9.20
N MET A 232 3.18 3.10 9.38
CA MET A 232 1.80 3.34 9.84
C MET A 232 1.55 2.75 11.22
N TYR A 233 0.96 3.54 12.11
CA TYR A 233 0.55 3.12 13.44
C TYR A 233 -0.86 3.64 13.76
N LEU A 234 -1.78 2.76 14.17
CA LEU A 234 -3.17 3.10 14.52
C LEU A 234 -3.82 4.12 13.58
N GLY A 235 -3.83 3.83 12.29
CA GLY A 235 -4.49 4.64 11.27
C GLY A 235 -3.73 5.87 10.82
N LYS A 236 -2.54 6.16 11.36
CA LYS A 236 -1.74 7.36 11.03
C LYS A 236 -0.38 7.00 10.45
N ILE A 237 0.12 7.81 9.52
CA ILE A 237 1.53 7.74 9.10
C ILE A 237 2.35 8.47 10.17
N VAL A 238 3.30 7.74 10.75
CA VAL A 238 4.17 8.28 11.82
C VAL A 238 5.55 8.67 11.32
N GLU A 239 6.00 8.05 10.23
CA GLU A 239 7.26 8.38 9.57
C GLU A 239 7.22 8.01 8.09
N LEU A 240 7.87 8.79 7.24
CA LEU A 240 8.00 8.56 5.80
C LEU A 240 9.36 9.08 5.34
N ALA A 241 10.17 8.21 4.74
CA ALA A 241 11.46 8.59 4.20
C ALA A 241 11.87 7.71 3.01
N ASP A 242 12.96 8.06 2.34
CA ASP A 242 13.64 7.16 1.42
C ASP A 242 14.11 5.91 2.20
N THR A 243 14.10 4.76 1.54
CA THR A 243 14.36 3.47 2.21
C THR A 243 15.68 3.47 2.97
N LYS A 244 16.76 3.92 2.33
CA LYS A 244 18.09 3.99 2.96
C LYS A 244 18.07 4.90 4.18
N GLU A 245 17.51 6.10 4.05
CA GLU A 245 17.41 7.08 5.13
C GLU A 245 16.62 6.53 6.32
N LEU A 246 15.50 5.85 6.08
CA LEU A 246 14.70 5.27 7.16
C LEU A 246 15.45 4.19 7.94
N PHE A 247 16.26 3.37 7.26
CA PHE A 247 17.02 2.28 7.91
C PHE A 247 18.24 2.81 8.67
N GLU A 248 18.91 3.86 8.15
CA GLU A 248 20.10 4.46 8.78
C GLU A 248 19.74 5.47 9.87
N ASN A 249 18.67 6.26 9.68
CA ASN A 249 18.34 7.43 10.48
C ASN A 249 16.86 7.50 10.88
N ALA A 250 16.29 6.38 11.34
CA ALA A 250 14.91 6.38 11.85
C ALA A 250 14.75 7.37 13.02
N LEU A 251 13.75 8.22 12.95
CA LEU A 251 13.53 9.31 13.92
C LEU A 251 12.38 9.02 14.88
N HIS A 252 11.29 8.40 14.38
CA HIS A 252 10.16 8.09 15.23
C HIS A 252 10.46 6.90 16.14
N PRO A 253 10.19 6.98 17.47
CA PRO A 253 10.50 5.88 18.40
C PRO A 253 9.84 4.53 18.05
N TYR A 254 8.70 4.55 17.39
CA TYR A 254 8.06 3.34 16.88
C TYR A 254 8.86 2.69 15.74
N THR A 255 9.33 3.49 14.79
CA THR A 255 10.18 3.00 13.68
C THR A 255 11.49 2.42 14.22
N GLN A 256 12.12 3.12 15.17
CA GLN A 256 13.34 2.62 15.84
C GLN A 256 13.09 1.27 16.51
N ALA A 257 11.97 1.12 17.19
CA ALA A 257 11.61 -0.15 17.83
C ALA A 257 11.36 -1.26 16.80
N LEU A 258 10.68 -0.97 15.70
CA LEU A 258 10.48 -1.94 14.61
C LEU A 258 11.80 -2.37 13.98
N LEU A 259 12.71 -1.44 13.70
CA LEU A 259 14.03 -1.74 13.13
C LEU A 259 14.90 -2.53 14.10
N SER A 260 14.86 -2.20 15.40
CA SER A 260 15.61 -2.94 16.44
C SER A 260 15.16 -4.40 16.62
N ALA A 261 13.96 -4.74 16.15
CA ALA A 261 13.43 -6.10 16.19
C ALA A 261 13.93 -6.98 15.03
N ILE A 262 14.58 -6.39 14.01
CA ILE A 262 15.15 -7.13 12.88
C ILE A 262 16.31 -8.00 13.39
N PRO A 263 16.29 -9.33 13.15
CA PRO A 263 17.40 -10.20 13.50
C PRO A 263 18.67 -9.83 12.71
N ILE A 264 19.76 -9.56 13.42
CA ILE A 264 21.07 -9.38 12.80
C ILE A 264 21.69 -10.78 12.65
N PRO A 265 22.12 -11.21 11.44
CA PRO A 265 22.67 -12.54 11.22
C PRO A 265 24.11 -12.72 11.75
N ASP A 266 24.60 -11.79 12.57
CA ASP A 266 25.91 -11.83 13.20
C ASP A 266 25.77 -12.21 14.70
N PRO A 267 26.27 -13.38 15.14
CA PRO A 267 26.19 -13.82 16.52
C PRO A 267 27.03 -12.97 17.49
N GLU A 268 28.03 -12.22 17.00
CA GLU A 268 28.89 -11.37 17.82
C GLU A 268 28.24 -10.01 18.14
N VAL A 269 27.28 -9.59 17.30
CA VAL A 269 26.57 -8.33 17.49
C VAL A 269 25.39 -8.51 18.45
N ARG A 270 25.53 -8.02 19.67
CA ARG A 270 24.41 -7.94 20.63
C ARG A 270 23.46 -6.83 20.20
N SER A 271 22.36 -7.19 19.50
CA SER A 271 21.32 -6.21 19.20
C SER A 271 20.60 -5.78 20.50
N HIS A 272 20.62 -4.50 20.80
CA HIS A 272 19.80 -3.93 21.89
C HIS A 272 18.36 -3.80 21.37
N ARG A 273 17.58 -4.88 21.50
CA ARG A 273 16.15 -4.83 21.14
C ARG A 273 15.41 -3.84 22.03
N THR A 274 14.76 -2.88 21.41
CA THR A 274 13.81 -1.99 22.10
C THR A 274 12.49 -2.74 22.27
N ILE A 275 12.22 -3.25 23.45
CA ILE A 275 10.95 -3.92 23.76
C ILE A 275 9.88 -2.85 23.99
N LEU A 276 8.87 -2.82 23.11
CA LEU A 276 7.71 -1.96 23.28
C LEU A 276 6.86 -2.47 24.45
N LYS A 277 6.51 -1.57 25.37
CA LYS A 277 5.68 -1.90 26.54
C LYS A 277 4.20 -1.98 26.15
N GLY A 278 3.51 -2.99 26.66
CA GLY A 278 2.07 -3.16 26.49
C GLY A 278 1.64 -3.56 25.07
N ASP A 279 0.35 -3.78 24.92
CA ASP A 279 -0.28 -4.18 23.65
C ASP A 279 -0.63 -2.96 22.79
N VAL A 280 -0.94 -3.21 21.52
CA VAL A 280 -1.45 -2.19 20.61
C VAL A 280 -2.83 -1.72 21.12
N PRO A 281 -3.02 -0.42 21.37
CA PRO A 281 -4.31 0.09 21.83
C PRO A 281 -5.44 -0.20 20.83
N SER A 282 -6.67 -0.27 21.33
CA SER A 282 -7.82 -0.48 20.47
C SER A 282 -8.03 0.69 19.51
N PRO A 283 -8.29 0.42 18.21
CA PRO A 283 -8.63 1.47 17.24
C PRO A 283 -10.04 2.05 17.45
N ILE A 284 -10.85 1.46 18.34
CA ILE A 284 -12.19 1.98 18.69
C ILE A 284 -12.07 3.19 19.61
N ASP A 285 -11.11 3.14 20.55
CA ASP A 285 -10.83 4.22 21.49
C ASP A 285 -9.31 4.50 21.51
N PRO A 286 -8.80 5.19 20.47
CA PRO A 286 -7.37 5.46 20.38
C PRO A 286 -6.93 6.46 21.46
N PRO A 287 -5.68 6.36 21.94
CA PRO A 287 -5.15 7.30 22.92
C PRO A 287 -5.27 8.76 22.46
N SER A 288 -5.62 9.66 23.38
CA SER A 288 -5.62 11.11 23.10
C SER A 288 -4.22 11.60 22.72
N GLY A 289 -4.13 12.63 21.88
CA GLY A 289 -2.84 13.17 21.42
C GLY A 289 -2.07 12.20 20.52
N CYS A 290 -0.77 12.00 20.79
CA CYS A 290 0.04 11.05 20.03
C CYS A 290 -0.45 9.61 20.28
N VAL A 291 -0.87 8.93 19.22
CA VAL A 291 -1.42 7.55 19.30
C VAL A 291 -0.41 6.53 19.81
N PHE A 292 0.89 6.81 19.68
CA PHE A 292 1.96 5.93 20.15
C PHE A 292 2.38 6.19 21.61
N ARG A 293 1.90 7.25 22.27
CA ARG A 293 2.36 7.70 23.60
C ARG A 293 2.32 6.64 24.69
N THR A 294 1.35 5.72 24.64
CA THR A 294 1.18 4.67 25.66
C THR A 294 2.28 3.61 25.64
N ARG A 295 2.96 3.48 24.49
CA ARG A 295 4.07 2.53 24.29
C ARG A 295 5.42 3.24 24.11
N CYS A 296 5.44 4.56 24.06
CA CYS A 296 6.62 5.38 23.85
C CYS A 296 7.37 5.60 25.16
N SER A 297 8.64 5.15 25.24
CA SER A 297 9.50 5.40 26.41
C SER A 297 9.90 6.88 26.54
N LEU A 298 9.71 7.68 25.48
CA LEU A 298 10.10 9.08 25.39
C LEU A 298 8.88 10.03 25.45
N ALA A 299 7.70 9.52 25.85
CA ALA A 299 6.47 10.31 25.89
C ALA A 299 6.55 11.47 26.90
N THR A 300 6.07 12.63 26.47
CA THR A 300 5.97 13.86 27.28
C THR A 300 4.51 14.23 27.58
N LYS A 301 4.27 15.28 28.36
CA LYS A 301 2.92 15.81 28.59
C LYS A 301 2.25 16.27 27.30
N GLU A 302 2.99 16.90 26.40
CA GLU A 302 2.52 17.35 25.09
C GLU A 302 1.99 16.19 24.25
N CYS A 303 2.65 15.03 24.29
CA CYS A 303 2.19 13.84 23.60
C CYS A 303 0.79 13.36 24.04
N LYS A 304 0.34 13.76 25.25
CA LYS A 304 -1.02 13.46 25.74
C LYS A 304 -2.05 14.47 25.27
N GLU A 305 -1.63 15.72 25.06
CA GLU A 305 -2.51 16.86 24.83
C GLU A 305 -2.73 17.13 23.34
N ARG A 306 -1.68 16.94 22.52
CA ARG A 306 -1.69 17.25 21.08
C ARG A 306 -1.36 16.04 20.22
N ILE A 307 -1.99 15.98 19.04
CA ILE A 307 -1.62 15.05 17.98
C ILE A 307 -0.43 15.68 17.24
N PRO A 308 0.70 14.96 17.07
CA PRO A 308 1.82 15.47 16.28
C PRO A 308 1.45 15.51 14.79
N ASP A 309 1.78 16.60 14.12
CA ASP A 309 1.67 16.70 12.68
C ASP A 309 2.82 15.96 11.99
N LEU A 310 2.60 15.49 10.76
CA LEU A 310 3.64 14.91 9.93
C LEU A 310 4.45 16.04 9.30
N VAL A 311 5.58 16.40 9.93
CA VAL A 311 6.42 17.52 9.50
C VAL A 311 7.60 17.05 8.66
N SER A 312 8.03 17.87 7.69
CA SER A 312 9.22 17.61 6.88
C SER A 312 10.46 18.12 7.61
N LEU A 313 11.48 17.27 7.70
CA LEU A 313 12.80 17.64 8.25
C LEU A 313 13.87 17.89 7.16
N GLY A 314 13.45 17.96 5.89
CA GLY A 314 14.34 18.05 4.74
C GLY A 314 14.52 16.70 4.04
N ASP A 315 15.11 16.71 2.84
CA ASP A 315 15.50 15.56 2.04
C ASP A 315 14.41 14.46 1.86
N GLY A 316 13.14 14.86 1.96
CA GLY A 316 12.01 13.94 1.82
C GLY A 316 11.73 13.08 3.05
N HIS A 317 12.35 13.38 4.20
CA HIS A 317 12.10 12.73 5.48
C HIS A 317 11.00 13.47 6.26
N TYR A 318 9.94 12.76 6.60
CA TYR A 318 8.78 13.27 7.34
C TYR A 318 8.56 12.46 8.60
N VAL A 319 8.28 13.12 9.72
CA VAL A 319 8.04 12.46 11.01
C VAL A 319 6.91 13.14 11.79
N ALA A 320 6.08 12.34 12.44
CA ALA A 320 5.00 12.81 13.31
C ALA A 320 5.39 12.62 14.79
N CYS A 321 6.27 13.48 15.30
CA CYS A 321 6.78 13.39 16.67
C CYS A 321 7.12 14.76 17.25
N HIS A 322 6.51 15.16 18.37
CA HIS A 322 6.78 16.45 19.03
C HIS A 322 8.24 16.70 19.40
N ARG A 323 9.05 15.65 19.55
CA ARG A 323 10.48 15.81 19.82
C ARG A 323 11.29 16.35 18.64
N MET A 324 10.70 16.34 17.46
CA MET A 324 11.33 16.81 16.22
C MET A 324 10.88 18.23 15.83
N ASP A 325 9.83 18.76 16.48
CA ASP A 325 9.33 20.14 16.23
C ASP A 325 10.34 21.22 16.67
N HIS A 326 11.44 20.84 17.35
CA HIS A 326 12.44 21.75 17.93
C HIS A 326 13.86 21.57 17.35
N LYS A 327 14.00 20.89 16.19
CA LYS A 327 15.31 20.76 15.52
C LYS A 327 15.41 21.62 14.26
#